data_5630bb971f68256b83f6c9282938b6d2
#
_entry.id   5630bb971f68256b83f6c9282938b6d2
#
_cell.length_a   1.000
_cell.length_b   1.000
_cell.length_c   1.000
_cell.angle_alpha   90.00
_cell.angle_beta   90.00
_cell.angle_gamma   90.00
#
_symmetry.space_group_name_H-M   'P 1'
#
loop_
_entity.id
_entity.type
_entity.pdbx_description
1 polymer ?
#
loop_
_entity_poly.entity_id
_entity_poly.type
_entity_poly.pdbx_seq_one_letter_code
_entity_poly.pdbx_strand_id
1 'polypeptide(L)'
;MTEPRGDETVELLQTLIRNACVNDGHMDSGQEIRNADVLTTYLEGAGVEVQQYHAAPGRTSLVARIEGTDPDAPSLCLNGHTDVVPISPDGWDEDPFGGEVINNEVWGRGAVDMLNLTASMAVVTRAIARSGTRLTGDLVFFAVADEEAGSAYGARWMGEHHPDVITTDYLLTENGGLHVGSEQDPAITMVVGEKGIAWRRLRVRGTPGHGSRPYRSDNAVVKAAAVVQRIAEYNPSPSFHEYWRPQVDAMGLDPELR
;
A
#
# COMPACT_ATOMS: atom_id res chain seq x y z
N MET A 1 17.57 -23.15 9.13
CA MET A 1 17.01 -22.16 8.21
C MET A 1 18.16 -21.38 7.61
N THR A 2 18.35 -21.41 6.30
CA THR A 2 19.25 -20.45 5.64
C THR A 2 18.58 -19.09 5.72
N GLU A 3 19.26 -18.13 6.34
CA GLU A 3 18.75 -16.76 6.42
C GLU A 3 18.46 -16.24 5.00
N PRO A 4 17.30 -15.54 4.80
CA PRO A 4 17.04 -14.84 3.55
C PRO A 4 18.20 -13.88 3.29
N ARG A 5 18.83 -13.97 2.13
CA ARG A 5 19.94 -13.08 1.79
C ARG A 5 19.37 -11.70 1.51
N GLY A 6 19.92 -10.67 2.17
CA GLY A 6 19.57 -9.28 1.90
C GLY A 6 19.67 -8.94 0.40
N ASP A 7 20.67 -9.50 -0.27
CA ASP A 7 20.88 -9.38 -1.71
C ASP A 7 19.67 -9.86 -2.54
N GLU A 8 19.05 -10.99 -2.16
CA GLU A 8 17.89 -11.55 -2.88
C GLU A 8 16.67 -10.62 -2.76
N THR A 9 16.47 -10.00 -1.61
CA THR A 9 15.39 -9.01 -1.40
C THR A 9 15.64 -7.75 -2.24
N VAL A 10 16.88 -7.28 -2.29
CA VAL A 10 17.27 -6.11 -3.09
C VAL A 10 17.06 -6.36 -4.58
N GLU A 11 17.51 -7.51 -5.11
CA GLU A 11 17.34 -7.88 -6.52
C GLU A 11 15.85 -7.96 -6.91
N LEU A 12 15.02 -8.56 -6.05
CA LEU A 12 13.59 -8.63 -6.29
C LEU A 12 12.96 -7.23 -6.25
N LEU A 13 13.27 -6.41 -5.25
CA LEU A 13 12.81 -5.03 -5.12
C LEU A 13 13.15 -4.19 -6.36
N GLN A 14 14.40 -4.26 -6.82
CA GLN A 14 14.83 -3.57 -8.04
C GLN A 14 13.99 -3.97 -9.25
N THR A 15 13.67 -5.26 -9.37
CA THR A 15 12.84 -5.78 -10.47
C THR A 15 11.42 -5.26 -10.39
N LEU A 16 10.82 -5.25 -9.20
CA LEU A 16 9.47 -4.72 -8.99
C LEU A 16 9.39 -3.21 -9.28
N ILE A 17 10.40 -2.44 -8.88
CA ILE A 17 10.48 -0.99 -9.19
C ILE A 17 10.53 -0.75 -10.70
N ARG A 18 11.38 -1.50 -11.42
CA ARG A 18 11.56 -1.36 -12.88
C ARG A 18 10.31 -1.68 -13.68
N ASN A 19 9.41 -2.46 -13.13
CA ASN A 19 8.11 -2.72 -13.74
C ASN A 19 7.20 -1.49 -13.79
N ALA A 20 7.47 -0.45 -13.01
CA ALA A 20 6.77 0.82 -13.02
C ALA A 20 5.23 0.66 -13.06
N CYS A 21 4.67 -0.08 -12.09
CA CYS A 21 3.23 -0.30 -11.98
C CYS A 21 2.52 0.95 -11.43
N VAL A 22 2.62 2.06 -12.18
CA VAL A 22 2.09 3.37 -11.76
C VAL A 22 0.57 3.38 -11.86
N ASN A 23 -0.06 3.61 -10.73
CA ASN A 23 -1.52 3.70 -10.58
C ASN A 23 -1.94 5.17 -10.39
N ASP A 24 -2.55 5.75 -11.40
CA ASP A 24 -3.08 7.13 -11.39
C ASP A 24 -4.61 7.19 -11.19
N GLY A 25 -5.22 6.04 -10.84
CA GLY A 25 -6.66 5.90 -10.62
C GLY A 25 -7.47 5.64 -11.89
N HIS A 26 -6.84 5.56 -13.07
CA HIS A 26 -7.50 5.11 -14.30
C HIS A 26 -7.46 3.58 -14.42
N MET A 27 -8.49 3.01 -15.05
CA MET A 27 -8.64 1.56 -15.17
C MET A 27 -7.49 0.89 -15.95
N ASP A 28 -6.91 1.57 -16.90
CA ASP A 28 -5.80 1.12 -17.75
C ASP A 28 -4.40 1.43 -17.18
N SER A 29 -4.34 2.09 -16.00
CA SER A 29 -3.11 2.31 -15.25
C SER A 29 -2.77 1.13 -14.32
N GLY A 30 -1.75 1.24 -13.50
CA GLY A 30 -1.29 0.20 -12.58
C GLY A 30 -0.50 -0.89 -13.30
N GLN A 31 -1.18 -1.76 -14.05
CA GLN A 31 -0.56 -2.90 -14.76
C GLN A 31 0.22 -3.83 -13.83
N GLU A 32 -0.34 -4.09 -12.66
CA GLU A 32 0.23 -4.89 -11.59
C GLU A 32 0.48 -6.35 -12.01
N ILE A 33 -0.10 -6.79 -13.12
CA ILE A 33 0.21 -8.09 -13.74
C ILE A 33 1.71 -8.27 -13.94
N ARG A 34 2.47 -7.21 -14.24
CA ARG A 34 3.92 -7.27 -14.39
C ARG A 34 4.63 -7.69 -13.11
N ASN A 35 4.20 -7.15 -11.97
CA ASN A 35 4.72 -7.51 -10.66
C ASN A 35 4.20 -8.89 -10.22
N ALA A 36 2.93 -9.21 -10.50
CA ALA A 36 2.36 -10.53 -10.22
C ALA A 36 3.11 -11.65 -10.99
N ASP A 37 3.47 -11.43 -12.25
CA ASP A 37 4.24 -12.40 -13.05
C ASP A 37 5.65 -12.61 -12.49
N VAL A 38 6.35 -11.54 -12.10
CA VAL A 38 7.67 -11.62 -11.44
C VAL A 38 7.55 -12.41 -10.14
N LEU A 39 6.58 -12.11 -9.29
CA LEU A 39 6.38 -12.78 -8.00
C LEU A 39 5.96 -14.24 -8.20
N THR A 40 5.14 -14.55 -9.21
CA THR A 40 4.81 -15.94 -9.58
C THR A 40 6.08 -16.71 -9.93
N THR A 41 6.86 -16.19 -10.85
CA THR A 41 8.13 -16.83 -11.27
C THR A 41 9.11 -16.97 -10.10
N TYR A 42 9.19 -15.96 -9.23
CA TYR A 42 10.04 -16.00 -8.06
C TYR A 42 9.64 -17.11 -7.07
N LEU A 43 8.36 -17.35 -6.88
CA LEU A 43 7.83 -18.36 -5.95
C LEU A 43 7.73 -19.76 -6.57
N GLU A 44 7.83 -19.89 -7.90
CA GLU A 44 7.80 -21.19 -8.57
C GLU A 44 8.85 -22.17 -8.03
N GLY A 45 8.45 -23.43 -7.91
CA GLY A 45 9.34 -24.51 -7.44
C GLY A 45 9.73 -24.41 -5.96
N ALA A 46 9.14 -23.49 -5.20
CA ALA A 46 9.34 -23.40 -3.76
C ALA A 46 8.48 -24.40 -2.95
N GLY A 47 7.50 -25.05 -3.58
CA GLY A 47 6.55 -25.92 -2.90
C GLY A 47 5.38 -25.17 -2.24
N VAL A 48 5.11 -23.97 -2.73
CA VAL A 48 3.97 -23.14 -2.33
C VAL A 48 2.99 -23.05 -3.50
N GLU A 49 1.69 -23.11 -3.22
CA GLU A 49 0.66 -22.87 -4.22
C GLU A 49 0.58 -21.36 -4.48
N VAL A 50 0.63 -20.99 -5.76
CA VAL A 50 0.57 -19.59 -6.20
C VAL A 50 -0.59 -19.44 -7.18
N GLN A 51 -1.48 -18.48 -6.93
CA GLN A 51 -2.61 -18.18 -7.79
C GLN A 51 -2.72 -16.68 -8.07
N GLN A 52 -2.96 -16.33 -9.33
CA GLN A 52 -3.26 -14.97 -9.76
C GLN A 52 -4.77 -14.73 -9.88
N TYR A 53 -5.20 -13.53 -9.49
CA TYR A 53 -6.59 -13.08 -9.52
C TYR A 53 -6.69 -11.80 -10.35
N HIS A 54 -7.48 -11.84 -11.43
CA HIS A 54 -7.57 -10.77 -12.42
C HIS A 54 -8.91 -10.03 -12.27
N ALA A 55 -8.89 -8.88 -11.59
CA ALA A 55 -10.08 -8.05 -11.42
C ALA A 55 -10.47 -7.31 -12.71
N ALA A 56 -9.46 -6.91 -13.51
CA ALA A 56 -9.60 -6.28 -14.81
C ALA A 56 -8.31 -6.52 -15.63
N PRO A 57 -8.28 -6.19 -16.94
CA PRO A 57 -7.06 -6.29 -17.74
C PRO A 57 -5.90 -5.52 -17.10
N GLY A 58 -4.79 -6.22 -16.81
CA GLY A 58 -3.61 -5.67 -16.16
C GLY A 58 -3.71 -5.49 -14.63
N ARG A 59 -4.90 -5.53 -14.05
CA ARG A 59 -5.16 -5.35 -12.62
C ARG A 59 -5.17 -6.72 -11.94
N THR A 60 -4.02 -7.17 -11.49
CA THR A 60 -3.81 -8.56 -11.04
C THR A 60 -3.22 -8.59 -9.64
N SER A 61 -3.91 -9.27 -8.74
CA SER A 61 -3.41 -9.64 -7.42
C SER A 61 -2.88 -11.07 -7.43
N LEU A 62 -1.96 -11.38 -6.52
CA LEU A 62 -1.39 -12.71 -6.36
C LEU A 62 -1.57 -13.19 -4.92
N VAL A 63 -1.94 -14.45 -4.75
CA VAL A 63 -1.95 -15.12 -3.45
C VAL A 63 -1.06 -16.36 -3.51
N ALA A 64 -0.18 -16.49 -2.51
CA ALA A 64 0.58 -17.71 -2.27
C ALA A 64 0.27 -18.21 -0.86
N ARG A 65 -0.07 -19.51 -0.71
CA ARG A 65 -0.45 -20.12 0.56
C ARG A 65 0.46 -21.27 0.93
N ILE A 66 0.92 -21.26 2.17
CA ILE A 66 1.55 -22.41 2.83
C ILE A 66 0.55 -22.92 3.86
N GLU A 67 0.00 -24.10 3.61
CA GLU A 67 -0.96 -24.72 4.52
C GLU A 67 -0.30 -25.11 5.84
N GLY A 68 -0.97 -24.82 6.94
CA GLY A 68 -0.63 -25.27 8.27
C GLY A 68 -0.97 -26.72 8.49
N THR A 69 -0.55 -27.25 9.63
CA THR A 69 -0.82 -28.65 10.03
C THR A 69 -2.07 -28.79 10.89
N ASP A 70 -2.59 -27.68 11.39
CA ASP A 70 -3.75 -27.60 12.27
C ASP A 70 -4.71 -26.53 11.72
N PRO A 71 -5.87 -26.90 11.18
CA PRO A 71 -6.83 -25.97 10.59
C PRO A 71 -7.48 -25.04 11.64
N ASP A 72 -7.40 -25.38 12.94
CA ASP A 72 -7.92 -24.57 14.03
C ASP A 72 -6.88 -23.59 14.58
N ALA A 73 -5.63 -23.67 14.11
CA ALA A 73 -4.58 -22.75 14.51
C ALA A 73 -4.71 -21.40 13.80
N PRO A 74 -4.34 -20.29 14.47
CA PRO A 74 -4.43 -18.96 13.86
C PRO A 74 -3.59 -18.84 12.58
N SER A 75 -4.18 -18.21 11.57
CA SER A 75 -3.57 -17.92 10.27
C SER A 75 -3.00 -16.51 10.21
N LEU A 76 -1.95 -16.32 9.40
CA LEU A 76 -1.28 -15.04 9.18
C LEU A 76 -1.26 -14.68 7.70
N CYS A 77 -1.72 -13.47 7.37
CA CYS A 77 -1.52 -12.88 6.06
C CYS A 77 -0.34 -11.89 6.08
N LEU A 78 0.58 -12.04 5.13
CA LEU A 78 1.57 -11.04 4.74
C LEU A 78 1.00 -10.28 3.54
N ASN A 79 0.54 -9.06 3.75
CA ASN A 79 -0.11 -8.27 2.71
C ASN A 79 0.78 -7.12 2.26
N GLY A 80 1.07 -7.05 0.97
CA GLY A 80 1.83 -5.96 0.37
C GLY A 80 1.25 -5.58 -0.99
N HIS A 81 1.13 -4.25 -1.28
CA HIS A 81 0.67 -3.83 -2.59
C HIS A 81 1.79 -3.83 -3.64
N THR A 82 1.39 -3.82 -4.90
CA THR A 82 2.27 -3.97 -6.06
C THR A 82 2.21 -2.79 -7.02
N ASP A 83 1.26 -1.89 -6.83
CA ASP A 83 1.19 -0.61 -7.53
C ASP A 83 1.98 0.48 -6.79
N VAL A 84 2.19 1.59 -7.45
CA VAL A 84 2.87 2.77 -6.93
C VAL A 84 2.21 4.05 -7.45
N VAL A 85 2.28 5.13 -6.66
CA VAL A 85 1.74 6.43 -7.07
C VAL A 85 2.53 7.06 -8.23
N PRO A 86 1.92 7.99 -9.01
CA PRO A 86 2.63 8.78 -10.01
C PRO A 86 3.82 9.56 -9.44
N ILE A 87 4.74 9.91 -10.31
CA ILE A 87 5.89 10.76 -9.99
C ILE A 87 5.65 12.19 -10.42
N SER A 88 6.35 13.13 -9.75
CA SER A 88 6.59 14.48 -10.25
C SER A 88 7.99 14.50 -10.86
N PRO A 89 8.16 14.65 -12.18
CA PRO A 89 9.46 14.49 -12.84
C PRO A 89 10.56 15.40 -12.26
N ASP A 90 10.19 16.63 -11.86
CA ASP A 90 11.12 17.63 -11.35
C ASP A 90 11.61 17.37 -9.90
N GLY A 91 11.13 16.28 -9.27
CA GLY A 91 11.44 15.96 -7.87
C GLY A 91 12.38 14.78 -7.68
N TRP A 92 13.06 14.31 -8.75
CA TRP A 92 13.92 13.14 -8.70
C TRP A 92 15.33 13.49 -9.21
N ASP A 93 16.34 13.15 -8.41
CA ASP A 93 17.75 13.30 -8.80
C ASP A 93 18.23 12.11 -9.65
N GLU A 94 17.59 10.95 -9.49
CA GLU A 94 17.90 9.69 -10.19
C GLU A 94 16.65 9.16 -10.91
N ASP A 95 16.80 8.15 -11.77
CA ASP A 95 15.65 7.52 -12.44
C ASP A 95 14.68 6.91 -11.42
N PRO A 96 13.44 7.41 -11.31
CA PRO A 96 12.48 6.91 -10.35
C PRO A 96 12.07 5.45 -10.57
N PHE A 97 12.35 4.88 -11.73
CA PHE A 97 12.08 3.48 -12.05
C PHE A 97 13.34 2.67 -12.38
N GLY A 98 14.53 3.24 -12.13
CA GLY A 98 15.81 2.55 -12.32
C GLY A 98 16.04 1.44 -11.30
N GLY A 99 15.57 1.60 -10.07
CA GLY A 99 15.80 0.67 -8.97
C GLY A 99 17.30 0.50 -8.69
N GLU A 100 18.09 1.55 -8.80
CA GLU A 100 19.52 1.52 -8.62
C GLU A 100 19.91 1.47 -7.14
N VAL A 101 21.06 0.85 -6.85
CA VAL A 101 21.65 0.88 -5.50
C VAL A 101 22.72 1.95 -5.47
N ILE A 102 22.46 3.03 -4.76
CA ILE A 102 23.36 4.18 -4.61
C ILE A 102 23.65 4.38 -3.13
N ASN A 103 24.93 4.44 -2.75
CA ASN A 103 25.36 4.57 -1.36
C ASN A 103 24.70 3.55 -0.39
N ASN A 104 24.52 2.32 -0.85
CA ASN A 104 23.88 1.24 -0.11
C ASN A 104 22.36 1.45 0.17
N GLU A 105 21.71 2.30 -0.62
CA GLU A 105 20.27 2.55 -0.60
C GLU A 105 19.66 2.21 -1.96
N VAL A 106 18.47 1.57 -1.97
CA VAL A 106 17.72 1.32 -3.21
C VAL A 106 16.91 2.57 -3.55
N TRP A 107 17.20 3.15 -4.72
CA TRP A 107 16.49 4.33 -5.22
C TRP A 107 15.38 3.94 -6.17
N GLY A 108 14.19 4.53 -5.96
CA GLY A 108 13.08 4.38 -6.88
C GLY A 108 11.72 4.58 -6.25
N ARG A 109 10.71 4.83 -7.08
CA ARG A 109 9.32 4.89 -6.68
C ARG A 109 8.88 3.48 -6.21
N GLY A 110 8.33 3.38 -5.00
CA GLY A 110 7.97 2.11 -4.37
C GLY A 110 9.11 1.50 -3.51
N ALA A 111 10.32 2.09 -3.48
CA ALA A 111 11.41 1.59 -2.65
C ALA A 111 11.10 1.62 -1.15
N VAL A 112 10.17 2.47 -0.70
CA VAL A 112 9.70 2.58 0.68
C VAL A 112 8.23 2.24 0.80
N ASP A 113 7.41 2.67 -0.13
CA ASP A 113 5.96 2.48 -0.17
C ASP A 113 5.57 1.69 -1.43
N MET A 114 5.26 0.38 -1.30
CA MET A 114 5.76 -0.53 -0.24
C MET A 114 6.42 -1.77 -0.87
N LEU A 115 6.99 -1.62 -2.10
CA LEU A 115 7.58 -2.77 -2.81
C LEU A 115 8.75 -3.43 -2.03
N ASN A 116 9.42 -2.69 -1.14
CA ASN A 116 10.44 -3.24 -0.23
C ASN A 116 9.83 -4.30 0.71
N LEU A 117 8.67 -4.01 1.30
CA LEU A 117 7.97 -4.96 2.16
C LEU A 117 7.39 -6.10 1.34
N THR A 118 6.79 -5.81 0.19
CA THR A 118 6.27 -6.82 -0.74
C THR A 118 7.36 -7.81 -1.16
N ALA A 119 8.55 -7.30 -1.53
CA ALA A 119 9.72 -8.14 -1.86
C ALA A 119 10.18 -8.96 -0.65
N SER A 120 10.29 -8.34 0.53
CA SER A 120 10.70 -9.01 1.77
C SER A 120 9.73 -10.14 2.15
N MET A 121 8.43 -9.89 2.05
CA MET A 121 7.38 -10.88 2.33
C MET A 121 7.44 -12.05 1.35
N ALA A 122 7.66 -11.80 0.07
CA ALA A 122 7.85 -12.85 -0.93
C ALA A 122 9.09 -13.71 -0.63
N VAL A 123 10.22 -13.08 -0.27
CA VAL A 123 11.48 -13.77 0.07
C VAL A 123 11.29 -14.65 1.30
N VAL A 124 10.64 -14.13 2.34
CA VAL A 124 10.36 -14.90 3.57
C VAL A 124 9.42 -16.06 3.27
N THR A 125 8.36 -15.85 2.51
CA THR A 125 7.41 -16.90 2.12
C THR A 125 8.14 -18.03 1.38
N ARG A 126 8.97 -17.69 0.38
CA ARG A 126 9.78 -18.66 -0.35
C ARG A 126 10.77 -19.41 0.54
N ALA A 127 11.42 -18.69 1.47
CA ALA A 127 12.38 -19.30 2.39
C ALA A 127 11.70 -20.30 3.33
N ILE A 128 10.55 -19.97 3.88
CA ILE A 128 9.75 -20.86 4.74
C ILE A 128 9.33 -22.10 3.94
N ALA A 129 8.75 -21.92 2.75
CA ALA A 129 8.32 -23.03 1.90
C ALA A 129 9.48 -23.99 1.60
N ARG A 130 10.65 -23.47 1.24
CA ARG A 130 11.86 -24.28 0.92
C ARG A 130 12.53 -24.91 2.13
N SER A 131 12.29 -24.38 3.32
CA SER A 131 12.93 -24.91 4.54
C SER A 131 12.39 -26.28 4.96
N GLY A 132 11.22 -26.67 4.44
CA GLY A 132 10.49 -27.85 4.89
C GLY A 132 9.89 -27.68 6.28
N THR A 133 9.92 -26.48 6.86
CA THR A 133 9.30 -26.17 8.15
C THR A 133 7.77 -26.32 8.01
N ARG A 134 7.20 -27.14 8.88
CA ARG A 134 5.75 -27.30 8.96
C ARG A 134 5.20 -26.26 9.94
N LEU A 135 4.44 -25.32 9.41
CA LEU A 135 3.74 -24.32 10.21
C LEU A 135 2.54 -24.96 10.90
N THR A 136 2.13 -24.42 12.03
CA THR A 136 0.92 -24.87 12.73
C THR A 136 -0.32 -24.30 12.05
N GLY A 137 -0.40 -22.98 11.84
CA GLY A 137 -1.46 -22.31 11.08
C GLY A 137 -0.99 -21.92 9.69
N ASP A 138 -1.94 -21.48 8.86
CA ASP A 138 -1.67 -21.06 7.48
C ASP A 138 -0.85 -19.77 7.42
N LEU A 139 0.06 -19.70 6.46
CA LEU A 139 0.71 -18.47 6.03
C LEU A 139 0.23 -18.11 4.63
N VAL A 140 -0.36 -16.94 4.49
CA VAL A 140 -0.81 -16.38 3.21
C VAL A 140 0.05 -15.19 2.85
N PHE A 141 0.69 -15.20 1.68
CA PHE A 141 1.26 -14.01 1.08
C PHE A 141 0.28 -13.47 0.05
N PHE A 142 -0.15 -12.23 0.26
CA PHE A 142 -1.12 -11.54 -0.60
C PHE A 142 -0.47 -10.30 -1.20
N ALA A 143 -0.02 -10.39 -2.45
CA ALA A 143 0.48 -9.27 -3.23
C ALA A 143 -0.71 -8.63 -3.97
N VAL A 144 -1.20 -7.52 -3.42
CA VAL A 144 -2.46 -6.89 -3.84
C VAL A 144 -2.23 -5.80 -4.88
N ALA A 145 -3.16 -5.69 -5.83
CA ALA A 145 -3.23 -4.60 -6.79
C ALA A 145 -4.04 -3.42 -6.24
N ASP A 146 -3.89 -2.24 -6.85
CA ASP A 146 -4.80 -1.08 -6.72
C ASP A 146 -4.97 -0.53 -5.30
N GLU A 147 -3.95 -0.61 -4.47
CA GLU A 147 -4.02 -0.02 -3.13
C GLU A 147 -4.04 1.51 -3.22
N GLU A 148 -3.13 2.10 -3.96
CA GLU A 148 -2.87 3.54 -4.10
C GLU A 148 -4.04 4.36 -4.70
N ALA A 149 -5.01 3.68 -5.32
CA ALA A 149 -6.18 4.34 -5.92
C ALA A 149 -7.52 3.88 -5.32
N GLY A 150 -7.51 3.20 -4.17
CA GLY A 150 -8.70 2.88 -3.38
C GLY A 150 -9.25 1.47 -3.57
N SER A 151 -8.43 0.54 -4.02
CA SER A 151 -8.61 -0.92 -3.97
C SER A 151 -9.84 -1.47 -4.71
N ALA A 152 -10.38 -0.72 -5.67
CA ALA A 152 -11.55 -1.16 -6.44
C ALA A 152 -11.27 -2.43 -7.27
N TYR A 153 -10.01 -2.62 -7.68
CA TYR A 153 -9.50 -3.78 -8.42
C TYR A 153 -8.56 -4.66 -7.58
N GLY A 154 -8.37 -4.33 -6.32
CA GLY A 154 -7.47 -5.00 -5.38
C GLY A 154 -8.21 -5.62 -4.21
N ALA A 155 -7.88 -5.20 -2.98
CA ALA A 155 -8.37 -5.80 -1.75
C ALA A 155 -9.90 -5.81 -1.65
N ARG A 156 -10.58 -4.74 -2.09
CA ARG A 156 -12.05 -4.70 -2.10
C ARG A 156 -12.63 -5.78 -3.03
N TRP A 157 -12.12 -5.84 -4.27
CA TRP A 157 -12.59 -6.83 -5.23
C TRP A 157 -12.33 -8.26 -4.74
N MET A 158 -11.15 -8.51 -4.16
CA MET A 158 -10.82 -9.80 -3.55
C MET A 158 -11.77 -10.15 -2.40
N GLY A 159 -12.08 -9.20 -1.52
CA GLY A 159 -13.01 -9.40 -0.43
C GLY A 159 -14.46 -9.65 -0.87
N GLU A 160 -14.86 -9.12 -2.02
CA GLU A 160 -16.19 -9.32 -2.59
C GLU A 160 -16.33 -10.63 -3.38
N HIS A 161 -15.26 -11.11 -4.04
CA HIS A 161 -15.32 -12.24 -4.98
C HIS A 161 -14.59 -13.49 -4.49
N HIS A 162 -13.55 -13.33 -3.65
CA HIS A 162 -12.68 -14.40 -3.15
C HIS A 162 -12.35 -14.24 -1.66
N PRO A 163 -13.34 -13.99 -0.77
CA PRO A 163 -13.09 -13.72 0.64
C PRO A 163 -12.38 -14.87 1.36
N ASP A 164 -12.71 -16.11 1.00
CA ASP A 164 -12.13 -17.33 1.56
C ASP A 164 -10.62 -17.47 1.32
N VAL A 165 -10.13 -16.83 0.26
CA VAL A 165 -8.70 -16.90 -0.12
C VAL A 165 -7.83 -15.98 0.71
N ILE A 166 -8.37 -14.82 1.13
CA ILE A 166 -7.61 -13.76 1.82
C ILE A 166 -7.98 -13.58 3.30
N THR A 167 -9.06 -14.22 3.76
CA THR A 167 -9.47 -14.12 5.17
C THR A 167 -8.49 -14.88 6.04
N THR A 168 -7.94 -14.20 7.04
CA THR A 168 -6.99 -14.73 8.02
C THR A 168 -7.24 -14.09 9.39
N ASP A 169 -6.71 -14.70 10.47
CA ASP A 169 -6.87 -14.19 11.83
C ASP A 169 -6.00 -12.97 12.11
N TYR A 170 -4.82 -12.93 11.50
CA TYR A 170 -3.86 -11.84 11.63
C TYR A 170 -3.39 -11.37 10.26
N LEU A 171 -3.14 -10.06 10.17
CA LEU A 171 -2.59 -9.44 8.95
C LEU A 171 -1.40 -8.58 9.33
N LEU A 172 -0.30 -8.76 8.62
CA LEU A 172 0.89 -7.93 8.67
C LEU A 172 1.02 -7.18 7.34
N THR A 173 1.02 -5.85 7.40
CA THR A 173 1.12 -4.97 6.24
C THR A 173 2.03 -3.79 6.55
N GLU A 174 2.00 -2.75 5.77
CA GLU A 174 2.70 -1.48 6.02
C GLU A 174 2.12 -0.71 7.22
N ASN A 175 2.75 0.42 7.55
CA ASN A 175 2.30 1.37 8.58
C ASN A 175 2.28 0.85 10.01
N GLY A 176 3.21 -0.01 10.37
CA GLY A 176 3.38 -0.49 11.73
C GLY A 176 4.85 -0.60 12.14
N GLY A 177 5.07 -1.01 13.38
CA GLY A 177 6.40 -1.35 13.86
C GLY A 177 7.35 -0.18 14.11
N LEU A 178 6.85 1.05 14.18
CA LEU A 178 7.70 2.20 14.52
C LEU A 178 8.21 2.09 15.95
N HIS A 179 9.52 2.22 16.12
CA HIS A 179 10.11 2.30 17.43
C HIS A 179 9.79 3.64 18.08
N VAL A 180 9.21 3.62 19.26
CA VAL A 180 8.89 4.78 20.08
C VAL A 180 9.39 4.55 21.51
N GLY A 181 9.36 5.61 22.33
CA GLY A 181 9.88 5.53 23.70
C GLY A 181 11.37 5.84 23.79
N SER A 182 12.03 5.41 24.86
CA SER A 182 13.45 5.62 25.13
C SER A 182 14.22 4.31 25.04
N GLU A 183 15.55 4.39 25.04
CA GLU A 183 16.40 3.18 25.15
C GLU A 183 16.13 2.37 26.42
N GLN A 184 15.70 3.02 27.49
CA GLN A 184 15.38 2.40 28.79
C GLN A 184 13.96 1.82 28.81
N ASP A 185 13.05 2.34 27.97
CA ASP A 185 11.67 1.88 27.86
C ASP A 185 11.25 1.87 26.38
N PRO A 186 11.78 0.91 25.60
CA PRO A 186 11.47 0.80 24.18
C PRO A 186 10.06 0.26 23.96
N ALA A 187 9.35 0.86 23.02
CA ALA A 187 8.04 0.39 22.58
C ALA A 187 7.96 0.35 21.04
N ILE A 188 7.03 -0.43 20.54
CA ILE A 188 6.74 -0.53 19.11
C ILE A 188 5.28 -0.20 18.91
N THR A 189 4.99 0.65 17.91
CA THR A 189 3.61 0.98 17.56
C THR A 189 2.92 -0.20 16.88
N MET A 190 1.63 -0.36 17.17
CA MET A 190 0.76 -1.30 16.49
C MET A 190 -0.48 -0.56 15.99
N VAL A 191 -0.84 -0.73 14.73
CA VAL A 191 -2.06 -0.15 14.16
C VAL A 191 -3.26 -0.91 14.69
N VAL A 192 -4.19 -0.21 15.31
CA VAL A 192 -5.44 -0.76 15.89
C VAL A 192 -6.70 -0.24 15.20
N GLY A 193 -6.54 0.60 14.18
CA GLY A 193 -7.62 1.15 13.39
C GLY A 193 -7.10 2.17 12.39
N GLU A 194 -7.86 2.41 11.34
CA GLU A 194 -7.50 3.30 10.26
C GLU A 194 -8.56 4.38 10.03
N LYS A 195 -8.13 5.52 9.48
CA LYS A 195 -9.04 6.58 9.07
C LYS A 195 -9.67 6.21 7.74
N GLY A 196 -11.00 6.39 7.64
CA GLY A 196 -11.68 6.27 6.36
C GLY A 196 -11.31 7.41 5.41
N ILE A 197 -11.14 7.09 4.13
CA ILE A 197 -10.91 8.05 3.05
C ILE A 197 -12.24 8.41 2.39
N ALA A 198 -12.44 9.70 2.11
CA ALA A 198 -13.65 10.19 1.46
C ALA A 198 -13.30 11.18 0.33
N TRP A 199 -12.64 10.69 -0.70
CA TRP A 199 -12.32 11.49 -1.88
C TRP A 199 -13.59 12.00 -2.55
N ARG A 200 -13.62 13.28 -2.90
CA ARG A 200 -14.79 13.92 -3.53
C ARG A 200 -14.33 14.77 -4.70
N ARG A 201 -15.08 14.66 -5.80
CA ARG A 201 -14.93 15.55 -6.95
C ARG A 201 -16.09 16.56 -6.92
N LEU A 202 -15.75 17.84 -6.78
CA LEU A 202 -16.72 18.92 -6.83
C LEU A 202 -16.83 19.42 -8.28
N ARG A 203 -18.02 19.36 -8.84
CA ARG A 203 -18.32 19.93 -10.17
C ARG A 203 -19.12 21.21 -9.98
N VAL A 204 -18.48 22.34 -10.26
CA VAL A 204 -19.12 23.66 -10.21
C VAL A 204 -19.62 24.05 -11.60
N ARG A 205 -20.89 24.35 -11.69
CA ARG A 205 -21.53 24.75 -12.94
C ARG A 205 -21.65 26.25 -13.05
N GLY A 206 -21.44 26.79 -14.24
CA GLY A 206 -21.67 28.18 -14.62
C GLY A 206 -22.26 28.26 -16.01
N THR A 207 -22.65 29.45 -16.44
CA THR A 207 -23.17 29.71 -17.78
C THR A 207 -22.09 30.35 -18.62
N PRO A 208 -21.77 29.81 -19.81
CA PRO A 208 -20.81 30.42 -20.71
C PRO A 208 -21.21 31.83 -21.10
N GLY A 209 -20.24 32.75 -21.18
CA GLY A 209 -20.45 34.12 -21.59
C GLY A 209 -19.23 34.66 -22.34
N HIS A 210 -19.42 35.75 -23.08
CA HIS A 210 -18.32 36.41 -23.80
C HIS A 210 -17.45 37.21 -22.82
N GLY A 211 -16.12 37.05 -22.88
CA GLY A 211 -15.19 37.68 -21.92
C GLY A 211 -15.25 39.19 -21.85
N SER A 212 -15.68 39.89 -22.97
CA SER A 212 -15.86 41.34 -22.99
C SER A 212 -17.18 41.83 -22.31
N ARG A 213 -18.03 40.90 -21.87
CA ARG A 213 -19.34 41.22 -21.25
C ARG A 213 -19.52 40.47 -19.91
N PRO A 214 -18.70 40.77 -18.89
CA PRO A 214 -18.69 40.01 -17.64
C PRO A 214 -19.89 40.38 -16.73
N TYR A 215 -20.65 41.41 -17.06
CA TYR A 215 -21.77 41.84 -16.25
C TYR A 215 -22.86 40.76 -16.18
N ARG A 216 -23.26 40.40 -14.96
CA ARG A 216 -24.24 39.34 -14.66
C ARG A 216 -23.84 37.95 -15.24
N SER A 217 -22.55 37.72 -15.47
CA SER A 217 -22.07 36.40 -15.89
C SER A 217 -22.18 35.42 -14.69
N ASP A 218 -22.61 34.18 -14.97
CA ASP A 218 -22.65 33.09 -14.01
C ASP A 218 -21.32 32.31 -14.08
N ASN A 219 -20.23 32.90 -13.53
CA ASN A 219 -18.89 32.39 -13.65
C ASN A 219 -18.62 31.22 -12.70
N ALA A 220 -18.37 30.02 -13.25
CA ALA A 220 -18.06 28.81 -12.48
C ALA A 220 -16.77 28.94 -11.64
N VAL A 221 -15.76 29.68 -12.12
CA VAL A 221 -14.48 29.86 -11.41
C VAL A 221 -14.69 30.67 -10.13
N VAL A 222 -15.48 31.76 -10.20
CA VAL A 222 -15.82 32.58 -9.02
C VAL A 222 -16.58 31.75 -7.97
N LYS A 223 -17.52 30.92 -8.41
CA LYS A 223 -18.23 29.99 -7.51
C LYS A 223 -17.27 28.95 -6.93
N ALA A 224 -16.36 28.39 -7.72
CA ALA A 224 -15.38 27.43 -7.27
C ALA A 224 -14.46 28.05 -6.21
N ALA A 225 -13.98 29.27 -6.41
CA ALA A 225 -13.17 30.00 -5.42
C ALA A 225 -13.91 30.14 -4.08
N ALA A 226 -15.19 30.50 -4.11
CA ALA A 226 -16.00 30.59 -2.90
C ALA A 226 -16.19 29.24 -2.19
N VAL A 227 -16.27 28.13 -2.94
CA VAL A 227 -16.32 26.78 -2.35
C VAL A 227 -14.98 26.42 -1.70
N VAL A 228 -13.87 26.69 -2.37
CA VAL A 228 -12.52 26.46 -1.81
C VAL A 228 -12.32 27.25 -0.52
N GLN A 229 -12.71 28.53 -0.50
CA GLN A 229 -12.61 29.36 0.70
C GLN A 229 -13.42 28.76 1.87
N ARG A 230 -14.66 28.34 1.62
CA ARG A 230 -15.49 27.71 2.67
C ARG A 230 -14.90 26.41 3.21
N ILE A 231 -14.25 25.62 2.34
CA ILE A 231 -13.56 24.41 2.78
C ILE A 231 -12.34 24.76 3.63
N ALA A 232 -11.56 25.77 3.22
CA ALA A 232 -10.39 26.22 3.96
C ALA A 232 -10.73 26.81 5.34
N GLU A 233 -11.89 27.48 5.46
CA GLU A 233 -12.40 28.05 6.69
C GLU A 233 -13.15 27.04 7.57
N TYR A 234 -13.44 25.85 7.05
CA TYR A 234 -14.14 24.81 7.81
C TYR A 234 -13.25 24.25 8.91
N ASN A 235 -13.67 24.43 10.14
CA ASN A 235 -13.00 23.91 11.32
C ASN A 235 -13.82 22.76 11.91
N PRO A 236 -13.47 21.51 11.65
CA PRO A 236 -14.21 20.36 12.16
C PRO A 236 -14.06 20.25 13.67
N SER A 237 -15.12 19.85 14.36
CA SER A 237 -15.01 19.49 15.77
C SER A 237 -14.17 18.21 15.88
N PRO A 238 -13.08 18.21 16.67
CA PRO A 238 -12.27 17.02 16.84
C PRO A 238 -13.04 15.94 17.59
N SER A 239 -12.86 14.70 17.16
CA SER A 239 -13.30 13.51 17.88
C SER A 239 -12.08 12.65 18.18
N PHE A 240 -11.87 12.36 19.44
CA PHE A 240 -10.72 11.60 19.90
C PHE A 240 -11.15 10.19 20.27
N HIS A 241 -10.47 9.20 19.68
CA HIS A 241 -10.63 7.81 20.06
C HIS A 241 -9.92 7.54 21.40
N GLU A 242 -10.34 6.51 22.13
CA GLU A 242 -9.75 6.15 23.43
C GLU A 242 -8.23 5.86 23.36
N TYR A 243 -7.73 5.40 22.22
CA TYR A 243 -6.29 5.14 22.00
C TYR A 243 -5.49 6.38 21.63
N TRP A 244 -6.13 7.53 21.36
CA TRP A 244 -5.44 8.75 20.97
C TRP A 244 -4.49 9.27 22.04
N ARG A 245 -4.95 9.39 23.28
CA ARG A 245 -4.13 9.92 24.38
C ARG A 245 -2.92 9.03 24.67
N PRO A 246 -3.06 7.70 24.85
CA PRO A 246 -1.92 6.80 25.04
C PRO A 246 -0.88 6.93 23.92
N GLN A 247 -1.32 7.07 22.67
CA GLN A 247 -0.43 7.25 21.54
C GLN A 247 0.36 8.56 21.62
N VAL A 248 -0.33 9.69 21.87
CA VAL A 248 0.30 11.01 22.00
C VAL A 248 1.29 11.04 23.17
N ASP A 249 0.94 10.40 24.28
CA ASP A 249 1.81 10.32 25.45
C ASP A 249 3.07 9.46 25.16
N ALA A 250 2.92 8.35 24.44
CA ALA A 250 4.02 7.50 24.01
C ALA A 250 4.97 8.17 23.00
N MET A 251 4.47 9.10 22.18
CA MET A 251 5.28 9.86 21.22
C MET A 251 6.20 10.90 21.88
N GLY A 252 6.04 11.18 23.17
CA GLY A 252 6.88 12.14 23.88
C GLY A 252 6.84 13.56 23.32
N LEU A 253 5.74 13.96 22.67
CA LEU A 253 5.61 15.26 22.05
C LEU A 253 5.71 16.39 23.08
N ASP A 254 6.22 17.55 22.64
CA ASP A 254 6.21 18.77 23.41
C ASP A 254 4.80 19.08 23.92
N PRO A 255 4.61 19.49 25.19
CA PRO A 255 3.30 19.84 25.75
C PRO A 255 2.50 20.85 24.92
N GLU A 256 3.15 21.74 24.15
CA GLU A 256 2.49 22.69 23.25
C GLU A 256 1.94 22.02 21.97
N LEU A 257 2.37 20.79 21.66
CA LEU A 257 1.92 20.01 20.50
C LEU A 257 0.89 18.91 20.84
N ARG A 258 0.51 18.80 22.13
CA ARG A 258 -0.42 17.80 22.65
C ARG A 258 -1.88 18.22 22.54
#